data_3b132ecfcb89bd1f9923359570ac78fa
#
_entry.id   3b132ecfcb89bd1f9923359570ac78fa
#
_cell.length_a   1.000
_cell.length_b   1.000
_cell.length_c   1.000
_cell.angle_alpha   90.00
_cell.angle_beta   90.00
_cell.angle_gamma   90.00
#
_symmetry.space_group_name_H-M   'P 1'
#
loop_
_entity.id
_entity.type
_entity.pdbx_description
1 polymer ?
#
loop_
_entity_poly.entity_id
_entity_poly.type
_entity_poly.pdbx_seq_one_letter_code
_entity_poly.pdbx_strand_id
1 'polypeptide(L)'
;MNFPTDLKYDKSHEWVRIDGTAGAVGITEYAQSELGDVVFVDITASVGDDVAAGEVFGTIEAVKTVADLYMPIACRITEINTAVNDAPETVNKDPYGNGWMVKIEIAPDADLTALMDAEAYAASVGK
;
A
#
# COMPACT_ATOMS: atom_id res chain seq x y z
N MET A 1 -6.64 8.18 -14.43
CA MET A 1 -5.99 7.22 -13.52
C MET A 1 -6.95 6.12 -13.16
N ASN A 2 -6.41 4.94 -12.91
CA ASN A 2 -7.22 3.79 -12.53
C ASN A 2 -7.26 3.65 -11.00
N PHE A 3 -8.48 3.55 -10.45
CA PHE A 3 -8.70 3.24 -9.02
C PHE A 3 -9.68 2.08 -8.95
N PRO A 4 -9.19 0.82 -8.84
CA PRO A 4 -10.06 -0.36 -8.82
C PRO A 4 -11.14 -0.27 -7.76
N THR A 5 -12.37 -0.65 -8.13
CA THR A 5 -13.54 -0.55 -7.24
C THR A 5 -13.60 -1.65 -6.19
N ASP A 6 -12.80 -2.70 -6.33
CA ASP A 6 -12.71 -3.82 -5.38
C ASP A 6 -11.68 -3.57 -4.27
N LEU A 7 -11.04 -2.41 -4.25
CA LEU A 7 -10.07 -2.03 -3.24
C LEU A 7 -10.61 -0.96 -2.30
N LYS A 8 -9.98 -0.83 -1.15
CA LYS A 8 -10.15 0.31 -0.24
C LYS A 8 -8.88 1.15 -0.24
N TYR A 9 -9.00 2.41 0.14
CA TYR A 9 -7.93 3.38 0.00
C TYR A 9 -7.75 4.18 1.28
N ASP A 10 -6.49 4.47 1.62
CA ASP A 10 -6.15 5.31 2.75
C ASP A 10 -5.76 6.70 2.28
N LYS A 11 -5.93 7.70 3.16
CA LYS A 11 -5.59 9.09 2.87
C LYS A 11 -4.10 9.30 2.57
N SER A 12 -3.24 8.39 3.01
CA SER A 12 -1.80 8.42 2.72
C SER A 12 -1.43 7.69 1.43
N HIS A 13 -2.45 7.34 0.63
CA HIS A 13 -2.30 6.82 -0.74
C HIS A 13 -1.82 5.37 -0.81
N GLU A 14 -2.11 4.57 0.21
CA GLU A 14 -2.02 3.12 0.13
C GLU A 14 -3.37 2.53 -0.23
N TRP A 15 -3.37 1.41 -0.95
CA TRP A 15 -4.57 0.62 -1.19
C TRP A 15 -4.54 -0.65 -0.35
N VAL A 16 -5.72 -1.16 -0.03
CA VAL A 16 -5.89 -2.43 0.67
C VAL A 16 -6.86 -3.30 -0.12
N ARG A 17 -6.43 -4.50 -0.46
CA ARG A 17 -7.34 -5.54 -0.95
C ARG A 17 -7.76 -6.38 0.24
N ILE A 18 -9.07 -6.55 0.44
CA ILE A 18 -9.61 -7.28 1.59
C ILE A 18 -10.33 -8.52 1.07
N ASP A 19 -9.92 -9.68 1.60
CA ASP A 19 -10.52 -10.98 1.29
C ASP A 19 -10.70 -11.74 2.60
N GLY A 20 -11.88 -11.58 3.23
CA GLY A 20 -12.13 -12.11 4.56
C GLY A 20 -11.24 -11.45 5.59
N THR A 21 -10.39 -12.23 6.26
CA THR A 21 -9.41 -11.72 7.23
C THR A 21 -8.04 -11.49 6.60
N ALA A 22 -7.85 -11.89 5.35
CA ALA A 22 -6.60 -11.71 4.63
C ALA A 22 -6.66 -10.43 3.79
N GLY A 23 -5.50 -9.88 3.48
CA GLY A 23 -5.42 -8.72 2.60
C GLY A 23 -4.04 -8.54 2.00
N ALA A 24 -3.96 -7.56 1.12
CA ALA A 24 -2.70 -7.10 0.54
C ALA A 24 -2.69 -5.58 0.52
N VAL A 25 -1.51 -4.99 0.62
CA VAL A 25 -1.33 -3.54 0.69
C VAL A 25 -0.28 -3.12 -0.33
N GLY A 26 -0.54 -2.03 -1.01
CA GLY A 26 0.41 -1.39 -1.90
C GLY A 26 0.11 0.09 -2.01
N ILE A 27 0.77 0.77 -2.95
CA ILE A 27 0.51 2.19 -3.21
C ILE A 27 -0.34 2.35 -4.46
N THR A 28 -1.10 3.45 -4.51
CA THR A 28 -2.02 3.72 -5.62
C THR A 28 -1.29 4.23 -6.85
N GLU A 29 -1.97 4.20 -7.98
CA GLU A 29 -1.47 4.82 -9.22
C GLU A 29 -1.19 6.31 -9.02
N TYR A 30 -2.03 7.00 -8.25
CA TYR A 30 -1.80 8.39 -7.90
C TYR A 30 -0.48 8.57 -7.15
N ALA A 31 -0.24 7.74 -6.12
CA ALA A 31 0.99 7.83 -5.33
C ALA A 31 2.23 7.59 -6.18
N GLN A 32 2.24 6.55 -7.02
CA GLN A 32 3.40 6.27 -7.86
C GLN A 32 3.63 7.38 -8.90
N SER A 33 2.56 8.00 -9.41
CA SER A 33 2.71 9.10 -10.37
C SER A 33 3.32 10.34 -9.72
N GLU A 34 2.97 10.61 -8.46
CA GLU A 34 3.54 11.74 -7.71
C GLU A 34 5.01 11.49 -7.36
N LEU A 35 5.36 10.24 -7.03
CA LEU A 35 6.74 9.87 -6.72
C LEU A 35 7.65 9.90 -7.95
N GLY A 36 7.12 9.51 -9.11
CA GLY A 36 7.93 9.28 -10.30
C GLY A 36 8.57 7.90 -10.27
N ASP A 37 9.69 7.73 -10.96
CA ASP A 37 10.36 6.44 -11.09
C ASP A 37 10.88 5.93 -9.75
N VAL A 38 10.36 4.78 -9.33
CA VAL A 38 10.77 4.12 -8.09
C VAL A 38 12.08 3.37 -8.34
N VAL A 39 13.06 3.61 -7.48
CA VAL A 39 14.40 3.02 -7.59
C VAL A 39 14.71 2.06 -6.45
N PHE A 40 14.00 2.14 -5.32
CA PHE A 40 14.24 1.27 -4.19
C PHE A 40 12.99 1.17 -3.30
N VAL A 41 12.70 -0.03 -2.82
CA VAL A 41 11.63 -0.30 -1.85
C VAL A 41 12.25 -1.04 -0.67
N ASP A 42 12.07 -0.51 0.53
CA ASP A 42 12.59 -1.12 1.76
C ASP A 42 11.42 -1.37 2.72
N ILE A 43 11.03 -2.62 2.86
CA ILE A 43 10.01 -3.01 3.84
C ILE A 43 10.72 -3.30 5.15
N THR A 44 10.60 -2.38 6.11
CA THR A 44 11.30 -2.45 7.39
C THR A 44 10.61 -3.36 8.40
N ALA A 45 9.30 -3.60 8.24
CA ALA A 45 8.58 -4.56 9.04
C ALA A 45 8.94 -5.99 8.62
N SER A 46 8.78 -6.94 9.53
CA SER A 46 9.08 -8.35 9.30
C SER A 46 7.80 -9.18 9.30
N VAL A 47 7.85 -10.34 8.64
CA VAL A 47 6.77 -11.33 8.72
C VAL A 47 6.56 -11.70 10.19
N GLY A 48 5.30 -11.69 10.62
CA GLY A 48 4.91 -11.95 12.00
C GLY A 48 4.76 -10.70 12.86
N ASP A 49 5.19 -9.54 12.38
CA ASP A 49 5.03 -8.28 13.12
C ASP A 49 3.57 -7.83 13.12
N ASP A 50 3.12 -7.35 14.27
CA ASP A 50 1.85 -6.64 14.40
C ASP A 50 2.12 -5.16 14.12
N VAL A 51 1.34 -4.57 13.21
CA VAL A 51 1.50 -3.18 12.79
C VAL A 51 0.18 -2.46 13.01
N ALA A 52 0.21 -1.33 13.71
CA ALA A 52 -0.99 -0.53 13.93
C ALA A 52 -1.30 0.35 12.72
N ALA A 53 -2.56 0.74 12.59
CA ALA A 53 -2.93 1.73 11.58
C ALA A 53 -2.14 3.01 11.77
N GLY A 54 -1.58 3.54 10.67
CA GLY A 54 -0.77 4.75 10.70
C GLY A 54 0.71 4.54 11.02
N GLU A 55 1.12 3.33 11.40
CA GLU A 55 2.54 3.04 11.60
C GLU A 55 3.26 2.90 10.25
N VAL A 56 4.52 3.30 10.22
CA VAL A 56 5.40 3.10 9.06
C VAL A 56 5.80 1.63 8.99
N PHE A 57 5.59 1.00 7.84
CA PHE A 57 6.04 -0.39 7.64
C PHE A 57 7.16 -0.49 6.60
N GLY A 58 7.56 0.60 6.02
CA GLY A 58 8.64 0.63 5.05
C GLY A 58 8.85 2.02 4.48
N THR A 59 9.80 2.11 3.54
CA THR A 59 10.07 3.33 2.79
C THR A 59 10.15 3.01 1.31
N ILE A 60 9.84 4.01 0.49
CA ILE A 60 9.96 3.91 -0.95
C ILE A 60 10.81 5.08 -1.44
N GLU A 61 11.82 4.78 -2.24
CA GLU A 61 12.73 5.77 -2.78
C GLU A 61 12.52 5.90 -4.29
N ALA A 62 12.29 7.12 -4.73
CA ALA A 62 12.21 7.47 -6.14
C ALA A 62 13.40 8.35 -6.51
N VAL A 63 13.58 8.60 -7.79
CA VAL A 63 14.72 9.43 -8.28
C VAL A 63 14.74 10.79 -7.58
N LYS A 64 13.57 11.41 -7.37
CA LYS A 64 13.47 12.78 -6.86
C LYS A 64 13.08 12.89 -5.40
N THR A 65 12.64 11.80 -4.73
CA THR A 65 12.11 11.90 -3.36
C THR A 65 12.10 10.55 -2.67
N VAL A 66 11.97 10.59 -1.34
CA VAL A 66 11.79 9.41 -0.49
C VAL A 66 10.50 9.61 0.28
N ALA A 67 9.70 8.56 0.45
CA ALA A 67 8.46 8.59 1.19
C ALA A 67 8.34 7.40 2.14
N ASP A 68 7.66 7.61 3.26
CA ASP A 68 7.32 6.53 4.18
C ASP A 68 6.07 5.80 3.69
N LEU A 69 6.00 4.51 3.97
CA LEU A 69 4.82 3.69 3.72
C LEU A 69 4.08 3.49 5.04
N TYR A 70 2.84 3.96 5.09
CA TYR A 70 2.01 3.91 6.29
C TYR A 70 1.02 2.77 6.18
N MET A 71 0.87 2.00 7.27
CA MET A 71 -0.09 0.90 7.28
C MET A 71 -1.52 1.44 7.38
N PRO A 72 -2.40 1.11 6.43
CA PRO A 72 -3.76 1.68 6.42
C PRO A 72 -4.68 1.11 7.49
N ILE A 73 -4.45 -0.13 7.94
CA ILE A 73 -5.27 -0.77 8.97
C ILE A 73 -4.40 -1.62 9.90
N ALA A 74 -4.86 -1.82 11.13
CA ALA A 74 -4.16 -2.70 12.07
C ALA A 74 -4.14 -4.14 11.55
N CYS A 75 -2.98 -4.77 11.58
CA CYS A 75 -2.80 -6.09 10.94
C CYS A 75 -1.53 -6.77 11.43
N ARG A 76 -1.36 -8.02 10.99
CA ARG A 76 -0.11 -8.77 11.11
C ARG A 76 0.45 -9.00 9.72
N ILE A 77 1.75 -8.79 9.52
CA ILE A 77 2.43 -9.06 8.25
C ILE A 77 2.54 -10.57 8.06
N THR A 78 2.03 -11.07 6.95
CA THR A 78 2.11 -12.51 6.61
C THR A 78 3.08 -12.81 5.48
N GLU A 79 3.31 -11.83 4.59
CA GLU A 79 4.22 -12.00 3.47
C GLU A 79 4.76 -10.65 3.02
N ILE A 80 6.02 -10.62 2.58
CA ILE A 80 6.65 -9.43 2.00
C ILE A 80 6.97 -9.74 0.55
N ASN A 81 6.66 -8.81 -0.36
CA ASN A 81 6.93 -8.99 -1.79
C ASN A 81 8.39 -8.68 -2.08
N THR A 82 9.22 -9.71 -2.11
CA THR A 82 10.65 -9.55 -2.41
C THR A 82 10.90 -9.17 -3.88
N ALA A 83 9.95 -9.44 -4.76
CA ALA A 83 10.10 -9.11 -6.18
C ALA A 83 10.20 -7.61 -6.43
N VAL A 84 9.54 -6.77 -5.61
CA VAL A 84 9.66 -5.30 -5.75
C VAL A 84 11.00 -4.77 -5.24
N ASN A 85 11.69 -5.53 -4.38
CA ASN A 85 13.06 -5.18 -3.99
C ASN A 85 14.03 -5.40 -5.16
N ASP A 86 13.83 -6.48 -5.92
CA ASP A 86 14.67 -6.82 -7.08
C ASP A 86 14.33 -5.97 -8.31
N ALA A 87 13.04 -5.62 -8.47
CA ALA A 87 12.54 -4.87 -9.62
C ALA A 87 11.60 -3.75 -9.14
N PRO A 88 12.13 -2.67 -8.53
CA PRO A 88 11.31 -1.59 -7.97
C PRO A 88 10.38 -0.92 -8.98
N GLU A 89 10.75 -0.89 -10.25
CA GLU A 89 9.93 -0.33 -11.32
C GLU A 89 8.58 -1.03 -11.50
N THR A 90 8.41 -2.22 -10.93
CA THR A 90 7.12 -2.92 -10.92
C THR A 90 6.04 -2.11 -10.22
N VAL A 91 6.42 -1.33 -9.20
CA VAL A 91 5.49 -0.44 -8.50
C VAL A 91 4.90 0.60 -9.44
N ASN A 92 5.71 1.14 -10.35
CA ASN A 92 5.23 2.10 -11.35
C ASN A 92 4.35 1.44 -12.42
N LYS A 93 4.75 0.25 -12.87
CA LYS A 93 4.09 -0.43 -14.00
C LYS A 93 2.79 -1.11 -13.60
N ASP A 94 2.74 -1.68 -12.40
CA ASP A 94 1.62 -2.51 -11.97
C ASP A 94 1.34 -2.35 -10.47
N PRO A 95 0.96 -1.14 -10.03
CA PRO A 95 0.83 -0.85 -8.60
C PRO A 95 -0.23 -1.68 -7.89
N TYR A 96 -1.28 -2.11 -8.60
CA TYR A 96 -2.38 -2.88 -8.01
C TYR A 96 -2.22 -4.40 -8.17
N GLY A 97 -1.29 -4.84 -8.99
CA GLY A 97 -1.02 -6.26 -9.23
C GLY A 97 0.32 -6.66 -8.64
N ASN A 98 1.30 -6.90 -9.49
CA ASN A 98 2.62 -7.39 -9.07
C ASN A 98 3.39 -6.41 -8.17
N GLY A 99 2.98 -5.15 -8.11
CA GLY A 99 3.56 -4.12 -7.27
C GLY A 99 3.07 -4.10 -5.81
N TRP A 100 2.32 -5.11 -5.37
CA TRP A 100 1.93 -5.19 -3.97
C TRP A 100 3.16 -5.23 -3.05
N MET A 101 3.04 -4.63 -1.86
CA MET A 101 4.17 -4.50 -0.93
C MET A 101 4.18 -5.62 0.11
N VAL A 102 3.08 -5.80 0.82
CA VAL A 102 2.93 -6.82 1.87
C VAL A 102 1.57 -7.48 1.77
N LYS A 103 1.51 -8.74 2.21
CA LYS A 103 0.25 -9.41 2.53
C LYS A 103 0.08 -9.40 4.03
N ILE A 104 -1.17 -9.34 4.46
CA ILE A 104 -1.52 -9.11 5.86
C ILE A 104 -2.65 -10.03 6.30
N GLU A 105 -2.69 -10.27 7.62
CA GLU A 105 -3.88 -10.76 8.33
C GLU A 105 -4.48 -9.57 9.05
N ILE A 106 -5.73 -9.23 8.75
CA ILE A 106 -6.40 -8.07 9.31
C ILE A 106 -6.72 -8.34 10.78
N ALA A 107 -6.37 -7.40 11.66
CA ALA A 107 -6.65 -7.54 13.08
C ALA A 107 -8.17 -7.59 13.31
N PRO A 108 -8.67 -8.42 14.27
CA PRO A 108 -10.10 -8.52 14.52
C PRO A 108 -10.78 -7.21 14.91
N ASP A 109 -10.03 -6.30 15.53
CA ASP A 109 -10.51 -4.99 15.98
C ASP A 109 -10.14 -3.85 15.02
N ALA A 110 -9.65 -4.17 13.81
CA ALA A 110 -9.25 -3.16 12.83
C ALA A 110 -10.45 -2.29 12.43
N ASP A 111 -10.23 -0.98 12.40
CA ASP A 111 -11.25 -0.02 11.99
C ASP A 111 -11.17 0.20 10.47
N LEU A 112 -12.12 -0.36 9.74
CA LEU A 112 -12.20 -0.23 8.29
C LEU A 112 -12.98 1.01 7.85
N THR A 113 -13.65 1.70 8.78
CA THR A 113 -14.51 2.84 8.43
C THR A 113 -13.73 4.09 8.04
N ALA A 114 -12.45 4.16 8.41
CA ALA A 114 -11.57 5.25 8.01
C ALA A 114 -11.09 5.13 6.56
N LEU A 115 -11.26 3.96 5.95
CA LEU A 115 -10.86 3.74 4.55
C LEU A 115 -11.90 4.28 3.59
N MET A 116 -11.43 4.73 2.43
CA MET A 116 -12.27 5.25 1.36
C MET A 116 -12.51 4.18 0.30
N ASP A 117 -13.69 4.24 -0.34
CA ASP A 117 -13.89 3.48 -1.59
C ASP A 117 -13.20 4.22 -2.76
N ALA A 118 -13.24 3.60 -3.94
CA ALA A 118 -12.57 4.16 -5.12
C ALA A 118 -13.11 5.54 -5.50
N GLU A 119 -14.43 5.74 -5.39
CA GLU A 119 -15.06 7.01 -5.77
C GLU A 119 -14.65 8.13 -4.80
N ALA A 120 -14.70 7.86 -3.50
CA ALA A 120 -14.30 8.84 -2.50
C ALA A 120 -12.82 9.19 -2.61
N TYR A 121 -11.98 8.17 -2.84
CA TYR A 121 -10.55 8.39 -3.00
C TYR A 121 -10.25 9.22 -4.25
N ALA A 122 -10.87 8.89 -5.39
CA ALA A 122 -10.68 9.65 -6.62
C ALA A 122 -11.05 11.12 -6.43
N ALA A 123 -12.16 11.39 -5.75
CA ALA A 123 -12.56 12.77 -5.44
C ALA A 123 -11.53 13.48 -4.55
N SER A 124 -10.97 12.76 -3.58
CA SER A 124 -9.99 13.33 -2.64
C SER A 124 -8.68 13.76 -3.31
N VAL A 125 -8.30 13.13 -4.41
CA VAL A 125 -7.09 13.47 -5.17
C VAL A 125 -7.39 14.28 -6.43
N GLY A 126 -8.63 14.73 -6.60
CA GLY A 126 -9.03 15.59 -7.70
C GLY A 126 -9.17 14.89 -9.05
N LYS A 127 -9.51 13.61 -9.03
CA LYS A 127 -9.62 12.80 -10.27
C LYS A 127 -11.06 12.31 -10.57
#